data_aafa8c8f197145398460bd3ffe0560dd
#
_entry.id   aafa8c8f197145398460bd3ffe0560dd
#
_cell.length_a   1.000
_cell.length_b   1.000
_cell.length_c   1.000
_cell.angle_alpha   90.00
_cell.angle_beta   90.00
_cell.angle_gamma   90.00
#
_symmetry.space_group_name_H-M   'P 1'
#
loop_
_entity.id
_entity.type
_entity.pdbx_description
1 polymer ?
#
loop_
_entity_poly.entity_id
_entity_poly.type
_entity_poly.pdbx_seq_one_letter_code
_entity_poly.pdbx_strand_id
1 'polypeptide(L)'
;MKPKRLESELQDVGTFSHPKQNLEQYATTPALATKVLHLAAVEFGDIEDKSVIDLGVGTGVLAIGAKLMGAGHVLGLDVDMDALSECKENLEMYEPELEVELVLMDVIELIRRYDDYDEEESDESDESDDDDNNNGDGKRKDYVWPKADTVVTNPPFGTRRKGADVAFLAAAMKMAETAVYSFHKTSTREYIQKVATKKLGAKSAKVVAEMKYGLKNQYGHHRKDEVEVFVDVWRIEPTCKMKRDGNNDEDEIFEQNLRDLAANIEELQLSARERKDKHRSSKNSNNTSNTSNRR
;
A
#
# COMPACT_ATOMS: atom_id res chain seq x y z
N MET A 1 23.99 -5.14 -8.54
CA MET A 1 23.81 -5.18 -10.03
C MET A 1 23.92 -3.77 -10.62
N LYS A 2 24.38 -3.58 -11.90
CA LYS A 2 24.42 -2.24 -12.55
C LYS A 2 23.00 -1.82 -13.01
N PRO A 3 22.63 -0.50 -12.96
CA PRO A 3 21.28 -0.04 -13.31
C PRO A 3 20.80 -0.51 -14.70
N LYS A 4 21.60 -0.34 -15.75
CA LYS A 4 21.23 -0.76 -17.11
C LYS A 4 20.91 -2.26 -17.23
N ARG A 5 21.61 -3.10 -16.47
CA ARG A 5 21.33 -4.52 -16.45
C ARG A 5 20.02 -4.81 -15.71
N LEU A 6 19.81 -4.19 -14.55
CA LEU A 6 18.55 -4.34 -13.81
C LEU A 6 17.35 -3.88 -14.64
N GLU A 7 17.46 -2.72 -15.31
CA GLU A 7 16.40 -2.23 -16.18
C GLU A 7 16.11 -3.20 -17.34
N SER A 8 17.15 -3.78 -17.95
CA SER A 8 16.98 -4.78 -19.01
C SER A 8 16.29 -6.04 -18.51
N GLU A 9 16.68 -6.55 -17.35
CA GLU A 9 16.01 -7.74 -16.74
C GLU A 9 14.54 -7.47 -16.41
N LEU A 10 14.20 -6.26 -15.98
CA LEU A 10 12.83 -5.88 -15.64
C LEU A 10 11.95 -5.55 -16.86
N GLN A 11 12.51 -5.36 -18.06
CA GLN A 11 11.73 -5.08 -19.27
C GLN A 11 10.86 -6.24 -19.71
N ASP A 12 11.25 -7.46 -19.38
CA ASP A 12 10.53 -8.68 -19.76
C ASP A 12 9.41 -9.02 -18.76
N VAL A 13 9.34 -8.31 -17.62
CA VAL A 13 8.26 -8.48 -16.64
C VAL A 13 6.93 -8.03 -17.24
N GLY A 14 5.99 -8.95 -17.30
CA GLY A 14 4.63 -8.71 -17.80
C GLY A 14 3.89 -7.64 -16.97
N THR A 15 3.02 -6.90 -17.64
CA THR A 15 2.13 -5.93 -17.00
C THR A 15 0.73 -6.50 -16.82
N PHE A 16 -0.14 -5.80 -16.07
CA PHE A 16 -1.54 -6.23 -15.91
C PHE A 16 -2.22 -6.50 -17.25
N SER A 17 -2.72 -7.70 -17.44
CA SER A 17 -3.51 -8.08 -18.64
C SER A 17 -4.92 -7.47 -18.59
N HIS A 18 -5.51 -7.35 -17.38
CA HIS A 18 -6.83 -6.78 -17.16
C HIS A 18 -6.81 -5.81 -15.97
N PRO A 19 -6.22 -4.61 -16.10
CA PRO A 19 -6.04 -3.68 -14.98
C PRO A 19 -7.38 -3.19 -14.42
N LYS A 20 -7.55 -3.29 -13.10
CA LYS A 20 -8.76 -2.90 -12.37
C LYS A 20 -8.70 -1.42 -11.98
N GLN A 21 -9.56 -0.60 -12.61
CA GLN A 21 -9.60 0.85 -12.37
C GLN A 21 -9.90 1.24 -10.93
N ASN A 22 -10.76 0.47 -10.25
CA ASN A 22 -11.13 0.72 -8.86
C ASN A 22 -9.97 0.47 -7.88
N LEU A 23 -8.96 -0.31 -8.27
CA LEU A 23 -7.74 -0.55 -7.53
C LEU A 23 -6.60 0.38 -7.95
N GLU A 24 -6.81 1.24 -8.95
CA GLU A 24 -5.78 2.11 -9.51
C GLU A 24 -4.51 1.34 -9.93
N GLN A 25 -4.70 0.18 -10.59
CA GLN A 25 -3.60 -0.68 -11.03
C GLN A 25 -2.83 -0.03 -12.18
N TYR A 26 -1.62 0.41 -11.89
CA TYR A 26 -0.65 0.93 -12.84
C TYR A 26 0.67 0.20 -12.62
N ALA A 27 1.17 -0.43 -13.67
CA ALA A 27 2.47 -1.11 -13.58
C ALA A 27 3.59 -0.09 -13.35
N THR A 28 4.42 -0.34 -12.35
CA THR A 28 5.69 0.40 -12.18
C THR A 28 6.57 0.12 -13.39
N THR A 29 7.06 1.17 -14.05
CA THR A 29 7.93 0.97 -15.21
C THR A 29 9.29 0.43 -14.79
N PRO A 30 9.98 -0.39 -15.63
CA PRO A 30 11.33 -0.88 -15.36
C PRO A 30 12.32 0.22 -14.97
N ALA A 31 12.26 1.36 -15.65
CA ALA A 31 13.12 2.51 -15.36
C ALA A 31 12.88 3.09 -13.96
N LEU A 32 11.61 3.19 -13.52
CA LEU A 32 11.25 3.66 -12.19
C LEU A 32 11.70 2.66 -11.11
N ALA A 33 11.40 1.37 -11.29
CA ALA A 33 11.80 0.32 -10.37
C ALA A 33 13.33 0.27 -10.22
N THR A 34 14.04 0.29 -11.36
CA THR A 34 15.51 0.31 -11.37
C THR A 34 16.05 1.49 -10.57
N LYS A 35 15.53 2.69 -10.78
CA LYS A 35 16.02 3.89 -10.13
C LYS A 35 15.84 3.82 -8.61
N VAL A 36 14.65 3.43 -8.13
CA VAL A 36 14.40 3.37 -6.69
C VAL A 36 15.17 2.24 -6.02
N LEU A 37 15.20 1.04 -6.63
CA LEU A 37 15.88 -0.11 -6.04
C LEU A 37 17.40 0.04 -6.05
N HIS A 38 17.96 0.61 -7.12
CA HIS A 38 19.40 0.92 -7.16
C HIS A 38 19.79 1.96 -6.11
N LEU A 39 18.97 3.01 -5.95
CA LEU A 39 19.19 4.02 -4.92
C LEU A 39 19.09 3.38 -3.52
N ALA A 40 18.06 2.58 -3.26
CA ALA A 40 17.88 1.90 -1.99
C ALA A 40 19.02 0.93 -1.66
N ALA A 41 19.51 0.18 -2.66
CA ALA A 41 20.57 -0.80 -2.45
C ALA A 41 21.94 -0.16 -2.32
N VAL A 42 22.28 0.83 -3.17
CA VAL A 42 23.66 1.33 -3.30
C VAL A 42 23.93 2.54 -2.44
N GLU A 43 22.99 3.48 -2.36
CA GLU A 43 23.18 4.72 -1.58
C GLU A 43 22.85 4.51 -0.09
N PHE A 44 21.88 3.64 0.21
CA PHE A 44 21.37 3.47 1.56
C PHE A 44 21.66 2.09 2.17
N GLY A 45 21.95 1.06 1.36
CA GLY A 45 22.20 -0.30 1.86
C GLY A 45 20.95 -0.99 2.41
N ASP A 46 19.77 -0.60 1.90
CA ASP A 46 18.48 -1.02 2.44
C ASP A 46 17.89 -2.25 1.71
N ILE A 47 18.62 -2.90 0.78
CA ILE A 47 18.10 -4.03 -0.03
C ILE A 47 18.97 -5.29 0.11
N GLU A 48 20.30 -5.19 -0.13
CA GLU A 48 21.18 -6.35 -0.15
C GLU A 48 21.21 -7.04 1.21
N ASP A 49 20.98 -8.37 1.23
CA ASP A 49 20.87 -9.21 2.43
C ASP A 49 19.78 -8.79 3.43
N LYS A 50 18.80 -7.98 2.98
CA LYS A 50 17.68 -7.51 3.79
C LYS A 50 16.40 -8.27 3.49
N SER A 51 15.49 -8.28 4.47
CA SER A 51 14.10 -8.62 4.25
C SER A 51 13.37 -7.43 3.63
N VAL A 52 12.59 -7.67 2.56
CA VAL A 52 11.86 -6.64 1.82
C VAL A 52 10.40 -7.03 1.68
N ILE A 53 9.50 -6.10 1.97
CA ILE A 53 8.08 -6.23 1.63
C ILE A 53 7.78 -5.32 0.44
N ASP A 54 7.14 -5.87 -0.61
CA ASP A 54 6.51 -5.11 -1.69
C ASP A 54 5.02 -5.01 -1.41
N LEU A 55 4.58 -3.83 -0.99
CA LEU A 55 3.21 -3.58 -0.56
C LEU A 55 2.36 -3.04 -1.71
N GLY A 56 1.40 -3.84 -2.18
CA GLY A 56 0.72 -3.67 -3.45
C GLY A 56 1.62 -4.18 -4.58
N VAL A 57 2.04 -5.46 -4.47
CA VAL A 57 3.06 -6.05 -5.36
C VAL A 57 2.67 -6.02 -6.85
N GLY A 58 1.37 -6.01 -7.14
CA GLY A 58 0.88 -6.01 -8.51
C GLY A 58 1.46 -7.16 -9.33
N THR A 59 2.09 -6.86 -10.47
CA THR A 59 2.74 -7.85 -11.32
C THR A 59 4.19 -8.17 -10.92
N GLY A 60 4.68 -7.63 -9.80
CA GLY A 60 5.93 -8.03 -9.16
C GLY A 60 7.19 -7.25 -9.53
N VAL A 61 7.10 -6.16 -10.29
CA VAL A 61 8.29 -5.44 -10.80
C VAL A 61 9.25 -4.99 -9.69
N LEU A 62 8.73 -4.47 -8.56
CA LEU A 62 9.56 -4.05 -7.43
C LEU A 62 10.10 -5.25 -6.65
N ALA A 63 9.27 -6.28 -6.39
CA ALA A 63 9.69 -7.50 -5.70
C ALA A 63 10.78 -8.26 -6.46
N ILE A 64 10.59 -8.46 -7.77
CA ILE A 64 11.56 -9.08 -8.68
C ILE A 64 12.86 -8.27 -8.66
N GLY A 65 12.76 -6.96 -8.83
CA GLY A 65 13.92 -6.08 -8.82
C GLY A 65 14.67 -6.10 -7.48
N ALA A 66 13.99 -6.17 -6.34
CA ALA A 66 14.60 -6.31 -5.02
C ALA A 66 15.37 -7.64 -4.92
N LYS A 67 14.80 -8.75 -5.39
CA LYS A 67 15.48 -10.05 -5.45
C LYS A 67 16.74 -10.00 -6.32
N LEU A 68 16.64 -9.43 -7.53
CA LEU A 68 17.76 -9.24 -8.43
C LEU A 68 18.87 -8.33 -7.86
N MET A 69 18.50 -7.43 -6.95
CA MET A 69 19.45 -6.55 -6.23
C MET A 69 20.01 -7.20 -4.95
N GLY A 70 19.67 -8.46 -4.67
CA GLY A 70 20.28 -9.24 -3.60
C GLY A 70 19.49 -9.22 -2.28
N ALA A 71 18.19 -8.91 -2.30
CA ALA A 71 17.35 -9.06 -1.11
C ALA A 71 17.36 -10.52 -0.62
N GLY A 72 17.60 -10.72 0.68
CA GLY A 72 17.66 -12.04 1.30
C GLY A 72 16.29 -12.72 1.27
N HIS A 73 15.25 -12.01 1.71
CA HIS A 73 13.87 -12.46 1.70
C HIS A 73 12.97 -11.39 1.08
N VAL A 74 11.98 -11.79 0.27
CA VAL A 74 11.02 -10.87 -0.33
C VAL A 74 9.61 -11.41 -0.14
N LEU A 75 8.71 -10.56 0.40
CA LEU A 75 7.29 -10.82 0.58
C LEU A 75 6.48 -9.82 -0.25
N GLY A 76 5.67 -10.31 -1.18
CA GLY A 76 4.74 -9.51 -1.98
C GLY A 76 3.32 -9.61 -1.43
N LEU A 77 2.68 -8.47 -1.16
CA LEU A 77 1.32 -8.37 -0.66
C LEU A 77 0.42 -7.67 -1.68
N ASP A 78 -0.72 -8.25 -2.01
CA ASP A 78 -1.74 -7.59 -2.84
C ASP A 78 -3.15 -8.05 -2.45
N VAL A 79 -4.14 -7.22 -2.72
CA VAL A 79 -5.56 -7.53 -2.52
C VAL A 79 -6.17 -8.28 -3.69
N ASP A 80 -5.48 -8.30 -4.83
CA ASP A 80 -5.96 -8.85 -6.08
C ASP A 80 -5.29 -10.18 -6.43
N MET A 81 -6.06 -11.26 -6.39
CA MET A 81 -5.59 -12.60 -6.75
C MET A 81 -5.12 -12.69 -8.22
N ASP A 82 -5.74 -11.93 -9.15
CA ASP A 82 -5.32 -11.95 -10.55
C ASP A 82 -3.92 -11.32 -10.68
N ALA A 83 -3.66 -10.22 -9.95
CA ALA A 83 -2.33 -9.60 -9.90
C ALA A 83 -1.28 -10.54 -9.30
N LEU A 84 -1.61 -11.26 -8.21
CA LEU A 84 -0.71 -12.26 -7.63
C LEU A 84 -0.41 -13.42 -8.59
N SER A 85 -1.41 -13.84 -9.37
CA SER A 85 -1.20 -14.88 -10.40
C SER A 85 -0.25 -14.40 -11.50
N GLU A 86 -0.43 -13.18 -12.01
CA GLU A 86 0.46 -12.58 -13.00
C GLU A 86 1.88 -12.34 -12.42
N CYS A 87 1.97 -11.97 -11.14
CA CYS A 87 3.26 -11.85 -10.45
C CYS A 87 3.99 -13.20 -10.39
N LYS A 88 3.28 -14.27 -10.07
CA LYS A 88 3.83 -15.61 -10.03
C LYS A 88 4.34 -16.05 -11.41
N GLU A 89 3.57 -15.84 -12.47
CA GLU A 89 4.01 -16.12 -13.84
C GLU A 89 5.29 -15.34 -14.21
N ASN A 90 5.41 -14.09 -13.78
CA ASN A 90 6.60 -13.28 -13.99
C ASN A 90 7.82 -13.82 -13.21
N LEU A 91 7.64 -14.35 -12.00
CA LEU A 91 8.72 -14.97 -11.22
C LEU A 91 9.25 -16.26 -11.87
N GLU A 92 8.34 -17.07 -12.42
CA GLU A 92 8.65 -18.33 -13.09
C GLU A 92 9.45 -18.14 -14.40
N MET A 93 9.52 -16.91 -14.96
CA MET A 93 10.31 -16.64 -16.17
C MET A 93 11.83 -16.61 -15.90
N TYR A 94 12.26 -16.56 -14.65
CA TYR A 94 13.68 -16.49 -14.28
C TYR A 94 14.27 -17.87 -14.03
N GLU A 95 15.54 -18.07 -14.43
CA GLU A 95 16.31 -19.29 -14.22
C GLU A 95 17.58 -18.97 -13.37
N PRO A 96 17.70 -19.48 -12.13
CA PRO A 96 16.65 -20.19 -11.39
C PRO A 96 15.47 -19.29 -11.03
N GLU A 97 14.32 -19.90 -10.77
CA GLU A 97 13.11 -19.18 -10.31
C GLU A 97 13.42 -18.30 -9.10
N LEU A 98 12.89 -17.09 -9.11
CA LEU A 98 13.07 -16.14 -8.01
C LEU A 98 12.12 -16.46 -6.87
N GLU A 99 12.67 -16.72 -5.70
CA GLU A 99 11.91 -16.98 -4.48
C GLU A 99 11.33 -15.70 -3.90
N VAL A 100 10.04 -15.44 -4.16
CA VAL A 100 9.24 -14.38 -3.55
C VAL A 100 7.98 -15.01 -2.96
N GLU A 101 7.74 -14.77 -1.68
CA GLU A 101 6.48 -15.18 -1.05
C GLU A 101 5.37 -14.22 -1.46
N LEU A 102 4.20 -14.76 -1.86
CA LEU A 102 3.04 -13.99 -2.28
C LEU A 102 1.87 -14.24 -1.34
N VAL A 103 1.27 -13.17 -0.80
CA VAL A 103 0.17 -13.24 0.15
C VAL A 103 -0.98 -12.33 -0.30
N LEU A 104 -2.17 -12.91 -0.35
CA LEU A 104 -3.42 -12.16 -0.57
C LEU A 104 -3.79 -11.41 0.70
N MET A 105 -3.74 -10.07 0.66
CA MET A 105 -3.99 -9.23 1.82
C MET A 105 -4.59 -7.88 1.43
N ASP A 106 -5.71 -7.50 2.05
CA ASP A 106 -6.22 -6.13 1.99
C ASP A 106 -5.59 -5.29 3.10
N VAL A 107 -4.66 -4.41 2.72
CA VAL A 107 -3.95 -3.53 3.64
C VAL A 107 -4.88 -2.56 4.38
N ILE A 108 -5.94 -2.11 3.73
CA ILE A 108 -6.91 -1.19 4.35
C ILE A 108 -7.76 -1.94 5.38
N GLU A 109 -8.15 -3.17 5.06
CA GLU A 109 -8.86 -4.02 6.02
C GLU A 109 -7.99 -4.41 7.21
N LEU A 110 -6.69 -4.61 6.98
CA LEU A 110 -5.74 -4.90 8.05
C LEU A 110 -5.62 -3.72 9.04
N ILE A 111 -5.58 -2.49 8.54
CA ILE A 111 -5.59 -1.28 9.38
C ILE A 111 -6.86 -1.23 10.24
N ARG A 112 -8.04 -1.47 9.65
CA ARG A 112 -9.32 -1.46 10.37
C ARG A 112 -9.40 -2.50 11.49
N ARG A 113 -9.02 -3.74 11.18
CA ARG A 113 -9.07 -4.83 12.17
C ARG A 113 -8.12 -4.59 13.34
N TYR A 114 -7.06 -3.88 13.13
CA TYR A 114 -6.14 -3.52 14.20
C TYR A 114 -6.80 -2.56 15.20
N ASP A 115 -7.64 -1.64 14.71
CA ASP A 115 -8.35 -0.66 15.53
C ASP A 115 -9.44 -1.31 16.41
N ASP A 116 -10.17 -2.30 15.89
CA ASP A 116 -11.25 -3.00 16.61
C ASP A 116 -10.74 -3.79 17.84
N TYR A 117 -9.44 -4.15 17.90
CA TYR A 117 -8.88 -4.94 19.00
C TYR A 117 -8.52 -4.12 20.23
N ASP A 118 -8.16 -2.85 20.07
CA ASP A 118 -7.72 -2.01 21.19
C ASP A 118 -8.91 -1.44 22.00
N GLU A 119 -10.12 -1.36 21.42
CA GLU A 119 -11.31 -0.85 22.13
C GLU A 119 -11.90 -1.85 23.13
N GLU A 120 -11.72 -3.16 22.92
CA GLU A 120 -12.27 -4.18 23.82
C GLU A 120 -11.44 -4.44 25.09
N GLU A 121 -10.17 -3.99 25.15
CA GLU A 121 -9.33 -4.15 26.35
C GLU A 121 -9.57 -3.07 27.43
N SER A 122 -10.30 -1.99 27.10
CA SER A 122 -10.50 -0.88 28.06
C SER A 122 -11.67 -1.05 29.02
N ASP A 123 -12.54 -2.06 28.85
CA ASP A 123 -13.78 -2.22 29.63
C ASP A 123 -13.78 -3.38 30.66
N GLU A 124 -12.66 -4.11 30.83
CA GLU A 124 -12.58 -5.12 31.89
C GLU A 124 -11.94 -4.59 33.18
N SER A 125 -12.65 -3.72 33.89
CA SER A 125 -12.49 -3.50 35.30
C SER A 125 -13.87 -3.61 35.97
N ASP A 126 -14.32 -4.83 36.26
CA ASP A 126 -15.08 -5.08 37.47
C ASP A 126 -15.12 -6.62 37.73
N GLU A 127 -14.62 -6.95 38.91
CA GLU A 127 -14.64 -8.28 39.50
C GLU A 127 -16.08 -8.77 39.71
N SER A 128 -16.41 -9.96 39.21
CA SER A 128 -17.38 -10.82 39.89
C SER A 128 -17.12 -12.28 39.54
N ASP A 129 -16.91 -13.03 40.62
CA ASP A 129 -16.74 -14.47 40.70
C ASP A 129 -17.92 -15.30 40.11
N ASP A 130 -17.57 -16.52 39.69
CA ASP A 130 -18.44 -17.68 39.50
C ASP A 130 -19.34 -17.76 38.26
N ASP A 131 -18.93 -18.57 37.25
CA ASP A 131 -19.55 -19.86 36.95
C ASP A 131 -18.91 -20.56 35.73
N ASP A 132 -18.54 -21.84 35.94
CA ASP A 132 -18.15 -22.81 34.93
C ASP A 132 -19.24 -23.01 33.86
N ASN A 133 -18.94 -22.75 32.64
CA ASN A 133 -19.32 -23.40 31.39
C ASN A 133 -19.36 -22.44 30.22
N ASN A 134 -18.24 -22.24 29.53
CA ASN A 134 -18.33 -21.77 28.17
C ASN A 134 -17.28 -22.43 27.27
N ASN A 135 -17.71 -23.50 26.56
CA ASN A 135 -17.08 -23.98 25.35
C ASN A 135 -17.29 -22.96 24.22
N GLY A 136 -16.53 -21.90 24.26
CA GLY A 136 -16.43 -20.90 23.19
C GLY A 136 -14.95 -20.73 22.85
N ASP A 137 -14.42 -21.62 21.99
CA ASP A 137 -13.04 -21.55 21.48
C ASP A 137 -12.88 -20.37 20.51
N GLY A 138 -13.16 -19.17 21.00
CA GLY A 138 -12.86 -17.90 20.35
C GLY A 138 -11.47 -17.41 20.75
N LYS A 139 -10.42 -18.21 20.49
CA LYS A 139 -9.04 -17.70 20.57
C LYS A 139 -8.93 -16.51 19.64
N ARG A 140 -8.88 -15.30 20.20
CA ARG A 140 -8.49 -14.07 19.52
C ARG A 140 -7.19 -14.37 18.76
N LYS A 141 -7.22 -14.32 17.44
CA LYS A 141 -6.00 -14.40 16.64
C LYS A 141 -5.32 -13.06 16.77
N ASP A 142 -4.27 -12.98 17.57
CA ASP A 142 -3.38 -11.82 17.59
C ASP A 142 -2.91 -11.56 16.15
N TYR A 143 -3.40 -10.49 15.56
CA TYR A 143 -3.03 -10.10 14.21
C TYR A 143 -1.64 -9.46 14.26
N VAL A 144 -0.62 -10.21 13.89
CA VAL A 144 0.76 -9.71 13.84
C VAL A 144 1.02 -9.13 12.44
N TRP A 145 1.37 -7.86 12.38
CA TRP A 145 1.83 -7.24 11.16
C TRP A 145 3.10 -7.93 10.65
N PRO A 146 3.19 -8.30 9.36
CA PRO A 146 4.44 -8.78 8.82
C PRO A 146 5.51 -7.69 8.94
N LYS A 147 6.72 -8.08 9.31
CA LYS A 147 7.86 -7.18 9.52
C LYS A 147 8.95 -7.47 8.51
N ALA A 148 9.59 -6.40 8.04
CA ALA A 148 10.78 -6.48 7.22
C ALA A 148 11.71 -5.29 7.48
N ASP A 149 12.99 -5.44 7.14
CA ASP A 149 13.93 -4.32 7.19
C ASP A 149 13.44 -3.15 6.33
N THR A 150 12.98 -3.45 5.11
CA THR A 150 12.56 -2.43 4.14
C THR A 150 11.19 -2.75 3.56
N VAL A 151 10.37 -1.72 3.39
CA VAL A 151 9.12 -1.78 2.63
C VAL A 151 9.23 -0.91 1.39
N VAL A 152 8.93 -1.48 0.22
CA VAL A 152 8.77 -0.74 -1.04
C VAL A 152 7.31 -0.74 -1.45
N THR A 153 6.81 0.37 -1.99
CA THR A 153 5.42 0.44 -2.43
C THR A 153 5.21 1.49 -3.50
N ASN A 154 4.44 1.14 -4.53
CA ASN A 154 3.85 2.10 -5.47
C ASN A 154 2.33 2.12 -5.22
N PRO A 155 1.86 2.88 -4.23
CA PRO A 155 0.47 2.82 -3.78
C PRO A 155 -0.49 3.40 -4.81
N PRO A 156 -1.80 3.08 -4.72
CA PRO A 156 -2.82 3.81 -5.45
C PRO A 156 -2.76 5.30 -5.07
N PHE A 157 -2.81 6.20 -6.06
CA PHE A 157 -2.65 7.65 -5.84
C PHE A 157 -3.88 8.34 -5.24
N GLY A 158 -4.85 7.61 -4.74
CA GLY A 158 -6.05 8.15 -4.08
C GLY A 158 -7.02 8.86 -5.03
N THR A 159 -6.93 8.63 -6.34
CA THR A 159 -7.82 9.24 -7.33
C THR A 159 -9.21 8.62 -7.32
N ARG A 160 -9.32 7.32 -7.02
CA ARG A 160 -10.55 6.54 -6.92
C ARG A 160 -10.97 6.30 -5.47
N ARG A 161 -10.03 5.99 -4.60
CA ARG A 161 -10.22 5.81 -3.16
C ARG A 161 -9.37 6.87 -2.44
N LYS A 162 -10.01 7.96 -2.03
CA LYS A 162 -9.32 9.04 -1.32
C LYS A 162 -8.66 8.50 -0.04
N GLY A 163 -7.41 8.90 0.21
CA GLY A 163 -6.65 8.49 1.37
C GLY A 163 -5.98 7.10 1.24
N ALA A 164 -6.18 6.36 0.14
CA ALA A 164 -5.55 5.07 -0.05
C ALA A 164 -4.02 5.14 -0.05
N ASP A 165 -3.44 6.18 -0.64
CA ASP A 165 -2.00 6.46 -0.63
C ASP A 165 -1.45 6.63 0.79
N VAL A 166 -2.22 7.29 1.65
CA VAL A 166 -1.85 7.50 3.06
C VAL A 166 -2.03 6.23 3.89
N ALA A 167 -3.08 5.44 3.62
CA ALA A 167 -3.27 4.14 4.25
C ALA A 167 -2.12 3.18 3.95
N PHE A 168 -1.68 3.12 2.69
CA PHE A 168 -0.51 2.33 2.30
C PHE A 168 0.76 2.81 3.01
N LEU A 169 0.96 4.13 3.09
CA LEU A 169 2.09 4.69 3.83
C LEU A 169 2.06 4.31 5.31
N ALA A 170 0.90 4.40 5.95
CA ALA A 170 0.73 4.03 7.35
C ALA A 170 1.03 2.54 7.59
N ALA A 171 0.49 1.65 6.75
CA ALA A 171 0.79 0.23 6.80
C ALA A 171 2.29 -0.06 6.57
N ALA A 172 2.89 0.58 5.56
CA ALA A 172 4.32 0.46 5.29
C ALA A 172 5.17 0.86 6.49
N MET A 173 4.82 1.96 7.17
CA MET A 173 5.48 2.42 8.40
C MET A 173 5.34 1.42 9.56
N LYS A 174 4.21 0.72 9.65
CA LYS A 174 4.01 -0.37 10.63
C LYS A 174 4.87 -1.59 10.32
N MET A 175 5.06 -1.92 9.04
CA MET A 175 5.77 -3.12 8.61
C MET A 175 7.28 -2.94 8.55
N ALA A 176 7.78 -1.73 8.25
CA ALA A 176 9.20 -1.47 8.09
C ALA A 176 9.92 -1.30 9.43
N GLU A 177 11.12 -1.88 9.54
CA GLU A 177 12.02 -1.68 10.67
C GLU A 177 13.09 -0.60 10.39
N THR A 178 13.54 -0.47 9.14
CA THR A 178 14.61 0.44 8.75
C THR A 178 14.15 1.55 7.82
N ALA A 179 13.50 1.21 6.71
CA ALA A 179 13.11 2.19 5.71
C ALA A 179 11.84 1.82 4.94
N VAL A 180 11.10 2.86 4.56
CA VAL A 180 9.99 2.78 3.61
C VAL A 180 10.37 3.56 2.36
N TYR A 181 10.23 2.93 1.19
CA TYR A 181 10.31 3.58 -0.12
C TYR A 181 8.92 3.64 -0.74
N SER A 182 8.36 4.85 -0.84
CA SER A 182 6.99 5.04 -1.31
C SER A 182 6.92 6.09 -2.40
N PHE A 183 6.05 5.85 -3.39
CA PHE A 183 5.79 6.76 -4.50
C PHE A 183 4.57 7.63 -4.22
N HIS A 184 4.71 8.94 -4.33
CA HIS A 184 3.61 9.88 -4.18
C HIS A 184 3.68 10.97 -5.24
N LYS A 185 2.51 11.55 -5.60
CA LYS A 185 2.49 12.68 -6.53
C LYS A 185 3.27 13.86 -5.97
N THR A 186 4.12 14.48 -6.79
CA THR A 186 4.87 15.69 -6.39
C THR A 186 3.94 16.81 -5.91
N SER A 187 2.72 16.89 -6.45
CA SER A 187 1.72 17.87 -6.02
C SER A 187 1.21 17.68 -4.58
N THR A 188 1.44 16.52 -3.97
CA THR A 188 1.07 16.21 -2.58
C THR A 188 2.27 16.21 -1.64
N ARG A 189 3.45 16.67 -2.08
CA ARG A 189 4.72 16.60 -1.33
C ARG A 189 4.61 17.15 0.09
N GLU A 190 4.12 18.37 0.26
CA GLU A 190 3.98 18.99 1.59
C GLU A 190 3.02 18.23 2.50
N TYR A 191 1.94 17.71 1.92
CA TYR A 191 0.97 16.91 2.65
C TYR A 191 1.58 15.59 3.13
N ILE A 192 2.26 14.85 2.25
CA ILE A 192 2.94 13.59 2.61
C ILE A 192 4.03 13.83 3.66
N GLN A 193 4.83 14.90 3.52
CA GLN A 193 5.82 15.29 4.52
C GLN A 193 5.18 15.47 5.90
N LYS A 194 4.06 16.19 5.96
CA LYS A 194 3.32 16.44 7.20
C LYS A 194 2.73 15.16 7.78
N VAL A 195 2.13 14.31 6.94
CA VAL A 195 1.57 13.03 7.37
C VAL A 195 2.67 12.14 7.94
N ALA A 196 3.73 11.89 7.20
CA ALA A 196 4.83 11.03 7.63
C ALA A 196 5.43 11.48 8.97
N THR A 197 5.73 12.79 9.12
CA THR A 197 6.45 13.29 10.30
C THR A 197 5.55 13.62 11.50
N LYS A 198 4.33 14.15 11.26
CA LYS A 198 3.47 14.64 12.35
C LYS A 198 2.37 13.68 12.75
N LYS A 199 1.89 12.85 11.80
CA LYS A 199 0.83 11.87 12.09
C LYS A 199 1.38 10.46 12.30
N LEU A 200 2.37 10.06 11.50
CA LEU A 200 2.94 8.71 11.55
C LEU A 200 4.28 8.65 12.30
N GLY A 201 4.72 9.73 12.93
CA GLY A 201 5.88 9.74 13.80
C GLY A 201 7.19 9.34 13.12
N ALA A 202 7.35 9.57 11.81
CA ALA A 202 8.58 9.21 11.12
C ALA A 202 9.79 9.98 11.70
N LYS A 203 10.88 9.27 11.97
CA LYS A 203 12.16 9.86 12.37
C LYS A 203 12.74 10.75 11.27
N SER A 204 12.55 10.35 10.02
CA SER A 204 12.99 11.09 8.84
C SER A 204 12.06 10.80 7.67
N ALA A 205 11.72 11.82 6.88
CA ALA A 205 10.99 11.66 5.63
C ALA A 205 11.61 12.59 4.58
N LYS A 206 12.19 12.01 3.52
CA LYS A 206 12.93 12.76 2.49
C LYS A 206 12.52 12.30 1.10
N VAL A 207 12.36 13.24 0.18
CA VAL A 207 12.30 12.94 -1.25
C VAL A 207 13.71 12.62 -1.73
N VAL A 208 13.93 11.40 -2.18
CA VAL A 208 15.23 10.90 -2.65
C VAL A 208 15.34 10.89 -4.17
N ALA A 209 14.21 10.94 -4.89
CA ALA A 209 14.16 11.14 -6.32
C ALA A 209 12.84 11.79 -6.72
N GLU A 210 12.89 12.60 -7.79
CA GLU A 210 11.72 13.12 -8.49
C GLU A 210 11.74 12.58 -9.93
N MET A 211 10.62 12.06 -10.39
CA MET A 211 10.56 11.36 -11.67
C MET A 211 9.28 11.72 -12.43
N LYS A 212 9.38 11.69 -13.76
CA LYS A 212 8.21 11.71 -14.63
C LYS A 212 7.67 10.30 -14.77
N TYR A 213 6.38 10.14 -14.48
CA TYR A 213 5.64 8.92 -14.66
C TYR A 213 4.64 9.09 -15.79
N GLY A 214 4.88 8.41 -16.89
CA GLY A 214 3.93 8.37 -18.02
C GLY A 214 2.85 7.35 -17.71
N LEU A 215 1.68 7.81 -17.32
CA LEU A 215 0.49 6.95 -17.26
C LEU A 215 0.02 6.75 -18.70
N LYS A 216 0.38 5.63 -19.31
CA LYS A 216 -0.24 5.20 -20.57
C LYS A 216 -1.74 5.11 -20.35
N ASN A 217 -2.49 5.69 -21.28
CA ASN A 217 -3.94 5.63 -21.23
C ASN A 217 -4.42 4.21 -21.53
N GLN A 218 -4.46 3.37 -20.49
CA GLN A 218 -4.95 1.98 -20.58
C GLN A 218 -6.48 1.91 -20.73
N TYR A 219 -7.16 3.08 -20.71
CA TYR A 219 -8.63 3.15 -20.69
C TYR A 219 -9.11 3.99 -21.87
N GLY A 220 -9.65 3.34 -22.90
CA GLY A 220 -10.01 3.86 -24.23
C GLY A 220 -10.99 5.04 -24.31
N HIS A 221 -11.17 5.86 -23.26
CA HIS A 221 -12.11 6.98 -23.25
C HIS A 221 -11.48 8.38 -23.13
N HIS A 222 -10.16 8.49 -23.06
CA HIS A 222 -9.48 9.80 -23.01
C HIS A 222 -8.79 10.14 -24.31
N ARG A 223 -8.98 11.38 -24.79
CA ARG A 223 -8.45 11.92 -26.05
C ARG A 223 -6.95 12.24 -26.04
N LYS A 224 -6.22 11.95 -24.96
CA LYS A 224 -4.76 12.13 -24.86
C LYS A 224 -4.11 10.80 -24.57
N ASP A 225 -3.17 10.41 -25.40
CA ASP A 225 -2.51 9.10 -25.36
C ASP A 225 -1.60 8.88 -24.14
N GLU A 226 -1.11 9.95 -23.50
CA GLU A 226 -0.31 9.89 -22.26
C GLU A 226 -0.62 11.09 -21.35
N VAL A 227 -0.76 10.82 -20.05
CA VAL A 227 -0.78 11.85 -19.01
C VAL A 227 0.52 11.75 -18.24
N GLU A 228 1.38 12.78 -18.37
CA GLU A 228 2.59 12.88 -17.55
C GLU A 228 2.21 13.31 -16.12
N VAL A 229 2.62 12.52 -15.14
CA VAL A 229 2.49 12.85 -13.73
C VAL A 229 3.89 12.89 -13.12
N PHE A 230 4.19 13.95 -12.38
CA PHE A 230 5.42 14.00 -11.58
C PHE A 230 5.21 13.24 -10.27
N VAL A 231 6.14 12.35 -9.96
CA VAL A 231 6.10 11.48 -8.80
C VAL A 231 7.40 11.61 -8.01
N ASP A 232 7.26 11.78 -6.72
CA ASP A 232 8.35 11.73 -5.76
C ASP A 232 8.55 10.32 -5.26
N VAL A 233 9.78 9.90 -5.16
CA VAL A 233 10.19 8.74 -4.38
C VAL A 233 10.62 9.22 -3.01
N TRP A 234 9.93 8.75 -2.01
CA TRP A 234 10.23 9.03 -0.61
C TRP A 234 11.05 7.91 0.00
N ARG A 235 12.06 8.27 0.79
CA ARG A 235 12.65 7.40 1.80
C ARG A 235 12.25 7.91 3.17
N ILE A 236 11.55 7.05 3.92
CA ILE A 236 10.99 7.39 5.22
C ILE A 236 11.54 6.40 6.23
N GLU A 237 12.12 6.91 7.31
CA GLU A 237 12.63 6.09 8.41
C GLU A 237 11.57 6.01 9.50
N PRO A 238 11.04 4.82 9.82
CA PRO A 238 10.16 4.64 10.97
C PRO A 238 10.89 4.99 12.27
N THR A 239 10.14 5.40 13.29
CA THR A 239 10.70 5.51 14.63
C THR A 239 11.05 4.11 15.11
N CYS A 240 12.29 3.88 15.50
CA CYS A 240 12.71 2.60 16.04
C CYS A 240 11.94 2.36 17.33
N LYS A 241 11.11 1.32 17.38
CA LYS A 241 10.50 0.87 18.63
C LYS A 241 11.62 0.40 19.54
N MET A 242 12.04 1.23 20.49
CA MET A 242 12.84 0.74 21.60
C MET A 242 12.08 -0.43 22.24
N LYS A 243 12.81 -1.51 22.57
CA LYS A 243 12.26 -2.64 23.32
C LYS A 243 11.42 -2.11 24.48
N ARG A 244 10.23 -2.67 24.64
CA ARG A 244 9.23 -2.35 25.66
C ARG A 244 9.84 -2.23 27.06
N ASP A 245 10.34 -1.07 27.39
CA ASP A 245 10.60 -0.62 28.74
C ASP A 245 9.60 0.51 28.99
N GLY A 246 8.38 0.13 29.29
CA GLY A 246 7.43 0.78 30.17
C GLY A 246 7.04 2.24 29.98
N ASN A 247 7.19 2.89 28.79
CA ASN A 247 6.57 4.20 28.54
C ASN A 247 6.11 4.29 27.08
N ASN A 248 4.80 4.13 26.88
CA ASN A 248 4.16 3.88 25.59
C ASN A 248 3.61 5.13 24.89
N ASP A 249 3.88 6.36 25.35
CA ASP A 249 3.20 7.56 24.86
C ASP A 249 3.34 7.79 23.34
N GLU A 250 4.49 7.47 22.74
CA GLU A 250 4.70 7.66 21.29
C GLU A 250 4.00 6.56 20.44
N ASP A 251 3.95 5.34 20.95
CA ASP A 251 3.24 4.22 20.30
C ASP A 251 1.73 4.45 20.38
N GLU A 252 1.20 4.90 21.51
CA GLU A 252 -0.22 5.27 21.68
C GLU A 252 -0.63 6.42 20.75
N ILE A 253 0.21 7.45 20.62
CA ILE A 253 -0.03 8.56 19.67
C ILE A 253 -0.02 8.06 18.23
N PHE A 254 0.88 7.14 17.87
CA PHE A 254 0.92 6.57 16.53
C PHE A 254 -0.34 5.74 16.24
N GLU A 255 -0.75 4.88 17.19
CA GLU A 255 -1.96 4.07 17.07
C GLU A 255 -3.21 4.95 16.98
N GLN A 256 -3.33 5.98 17.82
CA GLN A 256 -4.44 6.93 17.73
C GLN A 256 -4.48 7.63 16.37
N ASN A 257 -3.34 8.03 15.82
CA ASN A 257 -3.27 8.64 14.50
C ASN A 257 -3.67 7.67 13.38
N LEU A 258 -3.40 6.36 13.54
CA LEU A 258 -3.88 5.33 12.61
C LEU A 258 -5.41 5.20 12.66
N ARG A 259 -6.01 5.16 13.86
CA ARG A 259 -7.46 5.13 14.07
C ARG A 259 -8.14 6.33 13.41
N ASP A 260 -7.67 7.53 13.69
CA ASP A 260 -8.17 8.74 13.06
C ASP A 260 -8.06 8.69 11.52
N LEU A 261 -7.01 8.07 11.01
CA LEU A 261 -6.80 7.90 9.58
C LEU A 261 -7.78 6.88 9.00
N ALA A 262 -8.00 5.76 9.65
CA ALA A 262 -8.94 4.73 9.23
C ALA A 262 -10.37 5.29 9.20
N ALA A 263 -10.80 5.97 10.25
CA ALA A 263 -12.10 6.64 10.34
C ALA A 263 -12.30 7.69 9.23
N ASN A 264 -11.29 8.52 8.97
CA ASN A 264 -11.33 9.50 7.87
C ASN A 264 -11.44 8.85 6.48
N ILE A 265 -10.76 7.71 6.25
CA ILE A 265 -10.83 6.96 5.00
C ILE A 265 -12.25 6.39 4.83
N GLU A 266 -12.85 5.87 5.87
CA GLU A 266 -14.20 5.32 5.86
C GLU A 266 -15.25 6.41 5.56
N GLU A 267 -15.19 7.54 6.23
CA GLU A 267 -16.07 8.69 5.98
C GLU A 267 -15.98 9.18 4.54
N LEU A 268 -14.76 9.28 4.00
CA LEU A 268 -14.52 9.65 2.61
C LEU A 268 -15.07 8.62 1.62
N GLN A 269 -15.04 7.33 1.97
CA GLN A 269 -15.60 6.26 1.14
C GLN A 269 -17.11 6.23 1.19
N LEU A 270 -17.73 6.41 2.38
CA LEU A 270 -19.18 6.52 2.55
C LEU A 270 -19.74 7.72 1.78
N SER A 271 -19.13 8.89 1.94
CA SER A 271 -19.52 10.11 1.20
C SER A 271 -19.42 9.95 -0.31
N ALA A 272 -18.42 9.18 -0.80
CA ALA A 272 -18.26 8.89 -2.23
C ALA A 272 -19.31 7.88 -2.75
N ARG A 273 -19.74 6.89 -1.93
CA ARG A 273 -20.83 5.96 -2.26
C ARG A 273 -22.15 6.68 -2.34
N GLU A 274 -22.49 7.51 -1.36
CA GLU A 274 -23.72 8.29 -1.33
C GLU A 274 -23.85 9.24 -2.55
N ARG A 275 -22.75 9.87 -2.97
CA ARG A 275 -22.73 10.71 -4.19
C ARG A 275 -22.98 9.90 -5.46
N LYS A 276 -22.44 8.67 -5.53
CA LYS A 276 -22.68 7.77 -6.67
C LYS A 276 -24.14 7.32 -6.72
N ASP A 277 -24.73 6.99 -5.58
CA ASP A 277 -26.12 6.54 -5.48
C ASP A 277 -27.11 7.67 -5.80
N LYS A 278 -26.86 8.89 -5.33
CA LYS A 278 -27.61 10.09 -5.71
C LYS A 278 -27.53 10.36 -7.22
N HIS A 279 -26.37 10.18 -7.83
CA HIS A 279 -26.20 10.37 -9.27
C HIS A 279 -26.88 9.28 -10.10
N ARG A 280 -26.93 8.05 -9.59
CA ARG A 280 -27.61 6.91 -10.22
C ARG A 280 -29.12 7.04 -10.14
N SER A 281 -29.65 7.48 -9.02
CA SER A 281 -31.09 7.76 -8.84
C SER A 281 -31.57 8.95 -9.69
N SER A 282 -30.76 10.00 -9.83
CA SER A 282 -31.09 11.15 -10.70
C SER A 282 -31.10 10.80 -12.19
N LYS A 283 -30.23 9.87 -12.65
CA LYS A 283 -30.26 9.37 -14.03
C LYS A 283 -31.47 8.47 -14.32
N ASN A 284 -31.89 7.68 -13.36
CA ASN A 284 -33.06 6.81 -13.52
C ASN A 284 -34.37 7.63 -13.54
N SER A 285 -34.47 8.70 -12.78
CA SER A 285 -35.67 9.60 -12.80
C SER A 285 -35.79 10.36 -14.11
N ASN A 286 -34.66 10.73 -14.76
CA ASN A 286 -34.67 11.41 -16.06
C ASN A 286 -34.99 10.47 -17.25
N ASN A 287 -34.72 9.15 -17.12
CA ASN A 287 -35.10 8.17 -18.16
C ASN A 287 -36.58 7.79 -18.12
N THR A 288 -37.21 7.85 -16.95
CA THR A 288 -38.66 7.56 -16.83
C THR A 288 -39.52 8.72 -17.32
N SER A 289 -39.05 9.97 -17.28
CA SER A 289 -39.79 11.13 -17.81
C SER A 289 -39.74 11.26 -19.34
N ASN A 290 -38.77 10.67 -20.03
CA ASN A 290 -38.66 10.71 -21.49
C ASN A 290 -39.45 9.61 -22.24
N THR A 291 -40.01 8.61 -21.53
CA THR A 291 -40.84 7.57 -22.11
C THR A 291 -42.34 7.87 -22.08
N SER A 292 -42.78 8.90 -21.32
CA SER A 292 -44.19 9.31 -21.24
C SER A 292 -44.62 10.36 -22.28
N ASN A 293 -43.67 10.93 -23.06
CA ASN A 293 -43.95 11.93 -24.10
C ASN A 293 -43.93 11.40 -25.55
N ARG A 294 -43.98 10.07 -25.72
CA ARG A 294 -44.18 9.46 -27.05
C ARG A 294 -45.39 8.52 -27.04
N ARG A 295 -46.57 9.12 -26.90
CA ARG A 295 -47.84 8.51 -27.34
C ARG A 295 -48.73 9.60 -27.89
#